data_bce75da3d20b24c2fed46d9aed9c66e2
#
_entry.id   bce75da3d20b24c2fed46d9aed9c66e2
#
_cell.length_a   1.000
_cell.length_b   1.000
_cell.length_c   1.000
_cell.angle_alpha   90.00
_cell.angle_beta   90.00
_cell.angle_gamma   90.00
#
_symmetry.space_group_name_H-M   'P 1'
#
loop_
_entity.id
_entity.type
_entity.pdbx_description
1 polymer ?
#
loop_
_entity_poly.entity_id
_entity_poly.type
_entity_poly.pdbx_seq_one_letter_code
_entity_poly.pdbx_strand_id
1 'polypeptide(L)'
;MSAVVHEALSGVIAESPAMRELLQVAARLAEAKSPVLVQGESGTGKDLLAHWLHYKGPRRDGPFIKVHCPSIPEDLLESELFGHERGAFTDARQAKAGKIELAAGGTLFFDQIEDLTLALQAKLLRVVEEKRFERLGGTRTLEVEVRFVSASRLDLRKAVTAGTFRDDLYHRLSVVPLTLPPLRERPQDIRPLAEAFLARERERHSTQARGFAEETMTALKGYPWPGNVRELRGAVERSALYSPGELVEPAALPPQVREQPATLWAGREQRPSLREVEASYIRYVLEQVSGSQTKAAAILGISRKALWEKRRRYGIP
;
A
#
# COMPACT_ATOMS: atom_id res chain seq x y z
N MET A 1 -19.25 10.51 -9.85
CA MET A 1 -18.11 9.55 -9.84
C MET A 1 -17.21 9.90 -8.68
N SER A 2 -16.74 8.93 -7.90
CA SER A 2 -15.84 9.20 -6.78
C SER A 2 -14.45 9.61 -7.30
N ALA A 3 -13.67 10.37 -6.49
CA ALA A 3 -12.31 10.78 -6.84
C ALA A 3 -11.41 9.59 -7.21
N VAL A 4 -11.60 8.44 -6.56
CA VAL A 4 -10.87 7.18 -6.83
C VAL A 4 -11.17 6.65 -8.24
N VAL A 5 -12.40 6.76 -8.70
CA VAL A 5 -12.80 6.35 -10.07
C VAL A 5 -12.15 7.24 -11.11
N HIS A 6 -12.14 8.54 -10.89
CA HIS A 6 -11.49 9.49 -11.80
C HIS A 6 -9.98 9.24 -11.87
N GLU A 7 -9.35 8.94 -10.75
CA GLU A 7 -7.93 8.60 -10.64
C GLU A 7 -7.59 7.29 -11.37
N ALA A 8 -8.43 6.26 -11.25
CA ALA A 8 -8.25 4.99 -11.96
C ALA A 8 -8.42 5.15 -13.48
N LEU A 9 -9.30 6.05 -13.93
CA LEU A 9 -9.52 6.33 -15.34
C LEU A 9 -8.42 7.22 -15.95
N SER A 10 -7.88 8.19 -15.19
CA SER A 10 -6.79 9.08 -15.64
C SER A 10 -5.43 8.40 -15.74
N GLY A 11 -5.30 7.17 -15.24
CA GLY A 11 -4.11 6.36 -15.36
C GLY A 11 -3.32 6.23 -14.07
N VAL A 12 -2.71 5.06 -13.91
CA VAL A 12 -1.74 4.80 -12.84
C VAL A 12 -0.41 5.41 -13.25
N ILE A 13 0.16 6.27 -12.40
CA ILE A 13 1.50 6.84 -12.63
C ILE A 13 2.53 5.72 -12.44
N ALA A 14 3.32 5.44 -13.48
CA ALA A 14 4.30 4.37 -13.53
C ALA A 14 5.46 4.74 -14.47
N GLU A 15 6.50 5.32 -13.90
CA GLU A 15 7.74 5.62 -14.63
C GLU A 15 8.79 4.53 -14.45
N SER A 16 8.76 3.83 -13.31
CA SER A 16 9.69 2.74 -13.04
C SER A 16 9.45 1.54 -13.96
N PRO A 17 10.53 0.85 -14.41
CA PRO A 17 10.41 -0.34 -15.25
C PRO A 17 9.52 -1.42 -14.61
N ALA A 18 9.68 -1.66 -13.30
CA ALA A 18 8.91 -2.66 -12.57
C ALA A 18 7.39 -2.38 -12.60
N MET A 19 6.98 -1.11 -12.44
CA MET A 19 5.56 -0.75 -12.53
C MET A 19 5.05 -0.80 -13.96
N ARG A 20 5.85 -0.43 -14.97
CA ARG A 20 5.45 -0.54 -16.37
C ARG A 20 5.22 -1.99 -16.79
N GLU A 21 6.12 -2.89 -16.41
CA GLU A 21 5.97 -4.33 -16.65
C GLU A 21 4.72 -4.90 -15.94
N LEU A 22 4.53 -4.56 -14.67
CA LEU A 22 3.33 -4.95 -13.93
C LEU A 22 2.05 -4.49 -14.62
N LEU A 23 1.99 -3.24 -15.09
CA LEU A 23 0.82 -2.71 -15.80
C LEU A 23 0.59 -3.37 -17.16
N GLN A 24 1.63 -3.81 -17.85
CA GLN A 24 1.47 -4.61 -19.10
C GLN A 24 0.83 -5.96 -18.80
N VAL A 25 1.23 -6.64 -17.73
CA VAL A 25 0.61 -7.90 -17.29
C VAL A 25 -0.83 -7.64 -16.83
N ALA A 26 -1.04 -6.60 -16.03
CA ALA A 26 -2.37 -6.21 -15.55
C ALA A 26 -3.34 -5.89 -16.71
N ALA A 27 -2.86 -5.26 -17.79
CA ALA A 27 -3.68 -4.97 -18.97
C ALA A 27 -4.23 -6.25 -19.63
N ARG A 28 -3.39 -7.28 -19.78
CA ARG A 28 -3.83 -8.59 -20.29
C ARG A 28 -4.83 -9.25 -19.33
N LEU A 29 -4.58 -9.15 -18.03
CA LEU A 29 -5.48 -9.70 -17.01
C LEU A 29 -6.80 -8.92 -16.93
N ALA A 30 -6.84 -7.64 -17.28
CA ALA A 30 -8.08 -6.87 -17.29
C ALA A 30 -9.12 -7.48 -18.24
N GLU A 31 -8.70 -7.99 -19.39
CA GLU A 31 -9.54 -8.67 -20.37
C GLU A 31 -9.99 -10.08 -19.95
N ALA A 32 -9.25 -10.72 -19.03
CA ALA A 32 -9.53 -12.08 -18.60
C ALA A 32 -10.69 -12.14 -17.60
N LYS A 33 -11.43 -13.27 -17.61
CA LYS A 33 -12.48 -13.56 -16.62
C LYS A 33 -11.91 -14.14 -15.31
N SER A 34 -10.65 -14.52 -15.28
CA SER A 34 -9.99 -15.17 -14.14
C SER A 34 -9.92 -14.27 -12.92
N PRO A 35 -9.98 -14.83 -11.71
CA PRO A 35 -9.66 -14.12 -10.49
C PRO A 35 -8.24 -13.52 -10.52
N VAL A 36 -8.05 -12.37 -9.88
CA VAL A 36 -6.76 -11.69 -9.79
C VAL A 36 -6.42 -11.44 -8.32
N LEU A 37 -5.23 -11.87 -7.92
CA LEU A 37 -4.67 -11.57 -6.61
C LEU A 37 -3.64 -10.43 -6.74
N VAL A 38 -3.86 -9.35 -6.01
CA VAL A 38 -2.96 -8.20 -5.93
C VAL A 38 -2.27 -8.19 -4.57
N GLN A 39 -0.96 -8.38 -4.55
CA GLN A 39 -0.17 -8.37 -3.31
C GLN A 39 0.71 -7.13 -3.22
N GLY A 40 1.13 -6.78 -2.00
CA GLY A 40 2.06 -5.67 -1.75
C GLY A 40 1.79 -4.97 -0.43
N GLU A 41 2.76 -4.22 0.05
CA GLU A 41 2.69 -3.49 1.30
C GLU A 41 1.49 -2.52 1.37
N SER A 42 1.13 -2.10 2.60
CA SER A 42 0.10 -1.08 2.78
C SER A 42 0.48 0.22 2.05
N GLY A 43 -0.50 0.85 1.39
CA GLY A 43 -0.27 2.12 0.69
C GLY A 43 0.43 2.05 -0.67
N THR A 44 0.71 0.86 -1.23
CA THR A 44 1.36 0.69 -2.55
C THR A 44 0.48 1.03 -3.74
N GLY A 45 -0.85 1.09 -3.56
CA GLY A 45 -1.83 1.38 -4.61
C GLY A 45 -2.67 0.18 -5.07
N LYS A 46 -2.76 -0.90 -4.26
CA LYS A 46 -3.56 -2.10 -4.58
C LYS A 46 -5.02 -1.78 -4.93
N ASP A 47 -5.62 -0.87 -4.17
CA ASP A 47 -7.00 -0.42 -4.38
C ASP A 47 -7.18 0.25 -5.75
N LEU A 48 -6.25 1.14 -6.11
CA LEU A 48 -6.22 1.82 -7.41
C LEU A 48 -6.06 0.81 -8.56
N LEU A 49 -5.18 -0.17 -8.39
CA LEU A 49 -4.99 -1.23 -9.40
C LEU A 49 -6.24 -2.10 -9.55
N ALA A 50 -6.95 -2.41 -8.47
CA ALA A 50 -8.21 -3.17 -8.54
C ALA A 50 -9.29 -2.40 -9.30
N HIS A 51 -9.43 -1.10 -9.06
CA HIS A 51 -10.32 -0.23 -9.85
C HIS A 51 -9.89 -0.18 -11.32
N TRP A 52 -8.59 -0.03 -11.58
CA TRP A 52 -8.05 0.01 -12.93
C TRP A 52 -8.34 -1.29 -13.71
N LEU A 53 -8.16 -2.46 -13.07
CA LEU A 53 -8.50 -3.76 -13.64
C LEU A 53 -9.99 -3.90 -14.01
N HIS A 54 -10.87 -3.32 -13.21
CA HIS A 54 -12.30 -3.30 -13.49
C HIS A 54 -12.61 -2.41 -14.70
N TYR A 55 -12.16 -1.14 -14.67
CA TYR A 55 -12.49 -0.16 -15.71
C TYR A 55 -11.85 -0.44 -17.08
N LYS A 56 -10.71 -1.15 -17.09
CA LYS A 56 -10.08 -1.62 -18.34
C LYS A 56 -10.66 -2.93 -18.84
N GLY A 57 -11.45 -3.62 -18.03
CA GLY A 57 -12.04 -4.91 -18.39
C GLY A 57 -13.41 -4.82 -19.06
N PRO A 58 -13.93 -5.97 -19.56
CA PRO A 58 -15.23 -6.06 -20.25
C PRO A 58 -16.43 -5.81 -19.32
N ARG A 59 -16.23 -5.77 -18.01
CA ARG A 59 -17.28 -5.53 -16.99
C ARG A 59 -17.27 -4.10 -16.42
N ARG A 60 -16.60 -3.17 -17.10
CA ARG A 60 -16.44 -1.76 -16.68
C ARG A 60 -17.75 -1.01 -16.43
N ASP A 61 -18.83 -1.42 -17.12
CA ASP A 61 -20.15 -0.83 -16.98
C ASP A 61 -20.99 -1.51 -15.89
N GLY A 62 -20.50 -2.62 -15.33
CA GLY A 62 -21.12 -3.35 -14.22
C GLY A 62 -20.75 -2.75 -12.85
N PRO A 63 -21.34 -3.27 -11.76
CA PRO A 63 -21.03 -2.81 -10.43
C PRO A 63 -19.60 -3.18 -10.00
N PHE A 64 -18.92 -2.23 -9.32
CA PHE A 64 -17.69 -2.49 -8.59
C PHE A 64 -18.01 -2.45 -7.09
N ILE A 65 -18.04 -3.61 -6.46
CA ILE A 65 -18.38 -3.74 -5.04
C ILE A 65 -17.10 -4.03 -4.26
N LYS A 66 -16.72 -3.12 -3.36
CA LYS A 66 -15.58 -3.29 -2.45
C LYS A 66 -16.04 -3.84 -1.12
N VAL A 67 -15.30 -4.84 -0.63
CA VAL A 67 -15.37 -5.38 0.73
C VAL A 67 -14.03 -5.13 1.41
N HIS A 68 -14.04 -4.27 2.42
CA HIS A 68 -12.87 -4.06 3.27
C HIS A 68 -13.01 -4.96 4.50
N CYS A 69 -12.37 -6.14 4.47
CA CYS A 69 -12.57 -7.20 5.46
C CYS A 69 -12.37 -6.73 6.91
N PRO A 70 -11.32 -5.95 7.26
CA PRO A 70 -11.11 -5.50 8.64
C PRO A 70 -12.16 -4.52 9.16
N SER A 71 -12.92 -3.86 8.30
CA SER A 71 -13.88 -2.83 8.73
C SER A 71 -15.25 -3.39 9.16
N ILE A 72 -15.48 -4.66 8.92
CA ILE A 72 -16.74 -5.33 9.23
C ILE A 72 -16.48 -6.29 10.40
N PRO A 73 -17.22 -6.20 11.52
CA PRO A 73 -17.13 -7.17 12.60
C PRO A 73 -17.30 -8.60 12.07
N GLU A 74 -16.52 -9.54 12.62
CA GLU A 74 -16.47 -10.93 12.15
C GLU A 74 -17.86 -11.58 12.08
N ASP A 75 -18.67 -11.37 13.11
CA ASP A 75 -20.04 -11.90 13.22
C ASP A 75 -20.98 -11.37 12.14
N LEU A 76 -20.70 -10.18 11.59
CA LEU A 76 -21.50 -9.54 10.55
C LEU A 76 -20.94 -9.77 9.13
N LEU A 77 -19.66 -10.12 9.02
CA LEU A 77 -19.00 -10.23 7.72
C LEU A 77 -19.65 -11.28 6.84
N GLU A 78 -20.05 -12.39 7.41
CA GLU A 78 -20.76 -13.45 6.68
C GLU A 78 -22.10 -12.95 6.12
N SER A 79 -22.89 -12.28 6.96
CA SER A 79 -24.17 -11.69 6.57
C SER A 79 -24.01 -10.58 5.51
N GLU A 80 -22.96 -9.76 5.62
CA GLU A 80 -22.65 -8.73 4.61
C GLU A 80 -22.23 -9.34 3.27
N LEU A 81 -21.47 -10.44 3.27
CA LEU A 81 -20.99 -11.10 2.05
C LEU A 81 -22.12 -11.88 1.35
N PHE A 82 -22.77 -12.77 2.06
CA PHE A 82 -23.73 -13.73 1.49
C PHE A 82 -25.18 -13.24 1.55
N GLY A 83 -25.46 -12.21 2.38
CA GLY A 83 -26.83 -11.80 2.67
C GLY A 83 -27.52 -12.74 3.65
N HIS A 84 -28.74 -12.43 4.05
CA HIS A 84 -29.54 -13.25 4.95
C HIS A 84 -31.01 -13.20 4.61
N GLU A 85 -31.73 -14.27 4.92
CA GLU A 85 -33.16 -14.34 4.91
C GLU A 85 -33.74 -13.83 6.24
N ARG A 86 -35.01 -13.46 6.24
CA ARG A 86 -35.73 -13.07 7.46
C ARG A 86 -35.68 -14.19 8.49
N GLY A 87 -35.24 -13.87 9.72
CA GLY A 87 -35.18 -14.85 10.82
C GLY A 87 -33.85 -15.66 10.84
N ALA A 88 -32.87 -15.37 10.00
CA ALA A 88 -31.60 -16.06 10.00
C ALA A 88 -30.79 -15.91 11.33
N PHE A 89 -31.02 -14.82 12.06
CA PHE A 89 -30.51 -14.55 13.40
C PHE A 89 -31.46 -13.59 14.14
N THR A 90 -31.25 -13.36 15.43
CA THR A 90 -32.16 -12.63 16.33
C THR A 90 -32.63 -11.27 15.79
N ASP A 91 -31.74 -10.54 15.11
CA ASP A 91 -32.04 -9.20 14.56
C ASP A 91 -32.35 -9.19 13.05
N ALA A 92 -32.43 -10.34 12.41
CA ALA A 92 -32.77 -10.47 10.98
C ALA A 92 -34.28 -10.24 10.72
N ARG A 93 -34.75 -9.01 10.91
CA ARG A 93 -36.17 -8.63 10.74
C ARG A 93 -36.63 -8.65 9.28
N GLN A 94 -35.72 -8.42 8.35
CA GLN A 94 -35.99 -8.42 6.90
C GLN A 94 -34.87 -9.17 6.18
N ALA A 95 -35.15 -9.70 4.99
CA ALA A 95 -34.14 -10.28 4.13
C ALA A 95 -33.22 -9.16 3.56
N LYS A 96 -31.93 -9.44 3.41
CA LYS A 96 -30.92 -8.49 2.87
C LYS A 96 -30.06 -9.20 1.84
N ALA A 97 -29.88 -8.57 0.66
CA ALA A 97 -28.94 -9.03 -0.36
C ALA A 97 -27.49 -8.81 0.10
N GLY A 98 -26.63 -9.81 -0.12
CA GLY A 98 -25.21 -9.75 0.19
C GLY A 98 -24.38 -9.01 -0.87
N LYS A 99 -23.11 -8.67 -0.53
CA LYS A 99 -22.18 -8.02 -1.45
C LYS A 99 -21.89 -8.86 -2.70
N ILE A 100 -21.91 -10.19 -2.59
CA ILE A 100 -21.74 -11.12 -3.72
C ILE A 100 -22.88 -10.95 -4.73
N GLU A 101 -24.11 -10.88 -4.25
CA GLU A 101 -25.30 -10.66 -5.07
C GLU A 101 -25.30 -9.28 -5.72
N LEU A 102 -24.94 -8.24 -4.95
CA LEU A 102 -24.84 -6.86 -5.43
C LEU A 102 -23.74 -6.66 -6.48
N ALA A 103 -22.74 -7.54 -6.52
CA ALA A 103 -21.65 -7.51 -7.51
C ALA A 103 -21.97 -8.27 -8.80
N ALA A 104 -23.17 -8.85 -8.92
CA ALA A 104 -23.56 -9.64 -10.09
C ALA A 104 -23.39 -8.86 -11.40
N GLY A 105 -22.80 -9.49 -12.40
CA GLY A 105 -22.43 -8.86 -13.69
C GLY A 105 -21.21 -7.94 -13.65
N GLY A 106 -20.65 -7.67 -12.48
CA GLY A 106 -19.53 -6.76 -12.26
C GLY A 106 -18.30 -7.39 -11.62
N THR A 107 -17.70 -6.66 -10.69
CA THR A 107 -16.48 -7.08 -9.95
C THR A 107 -16.70 -6.96 -8.44
N LEU A 108 -16.34 -8.02 -7.72
CA LEU A 108 -16.22 -8.02 -6.27
C LEU A 108 -14.75 -7.92 -5.87
N PHE A 109 -14.42 -6.86 -5.15
CA PHE A 109 -13.06 -6.59 -4.69
C PHE A 109 -12.93 -6.80 -3.20
N PHE A 110 -12.10 -7.77 -2.80
CA PHE A 110 -11.73 -8.01 -1.41
C PHE A 110 -10.44 -7.25 -1.08
N ASP A 111 -10.53 -6.30 -0.16
CA ASP A 111 -9.37 -5.60 0.38
C ASP A 111 -8.99 -6.24 1.73
N GLN A 112 -7.73 -6.68 1.84
CA GLN A 112 -7.18 -7.45 2.95
C GLN A 112 -7.91 -8.80 3.14
N ILE A 113 -7.88 -9.64 2.10
CA ILE A 113 -8.54 -10.96 2.09
C ILE A 113 -7.96 -11.92 3.15
N GLU A 114 -6.73 -11.69 3.59
CA GLU A 114 -6.08 -12.43 4.66
C GLU A 114 -6.81 -12.36 6.01
N ASP A 115 -7.64 -11.36 6.21
CA ASP A 115 -8.39 -11.15 7.46
C ASP A 115 -9.72 -11.95 7.49
N LEU A 116 -10.02 -12.73 6.44
CA LEU A 116 -11.16 -13.67 6.46
C LEU A 116 -10.84 -14.89 7.33
N THR A 117 -11.81 -15.33 8.12
CA THR A 117 -11.72 -16.59 8.89
C THR A 117 -11.68 -17.80 7.97
N LEU A 118 -11.11 -18.92 8.41
CA LEU A 118 -11.06 -20.16 7.63
C LEU A 118 -12.46 -20.67 7.22
N ALA A 119 -13.47 -20.42 8.06
CA ALA A 119 -14.86 -20.76 7.76
C ALA A 119 -15.40 -19.95 6.57
N LEU A 120 -15.15 -18.62 6.56
CA LEU A 120 -15.54 -17.74 5.46
C LEU A 120 -14.74 -18.03 4.19
N GLN A 121 -13.46 -18.37 4.32
CA GLN A 121 -12.64 -18.79 3.19
C GLN A 121 -13.21 -20.04 2.52
N ALA A 122 -13.69 -21.03 3.29
CA ALA A 122 -14.31 -22.24 2.74
C ALA A 122 -15.61 -21.92 1.98
N LYS A 123 -16.44 -21.00 2.50
CA LYS A 123 -17.68 -20.56 1.81
C LYS A 123 -17.36 -19.76 0.56
N LEU A 124 -16.36 -18.88 0.62
CA LEU A 124 -15.93 -18.10 -0.53
C LEU A 124 -15.39 -18.99 -1.67
N LEU A 125 -14.63 -20.04 -1.33
CA LEU A 125 -14.14 -21.01 -2.31
C LEU A 125 -15.27 -21.57 -3.17
N ARG A 126 -16.37 -22.02 -2.53
CA ARG A 126 -17.56 -22.52 -3.25
C ARG A 126 -18.09 -21.49 -4.25
N VAL A 127 -18.20 -20.23 -3.84
CA VAL A 127 -18.69 -19.17 -4.75
C VAL A 127 -17.72 -18.93 -5.92
N VAL A 128 -16.42 -18.95 -5.66
CA VAL A 128 -15.40 -18.74 -6.72
C VAL A 128 -15.42 -19.88 -7.72
N GLU A 129 -15.63 -21.13 -7.27
CA GLU A 129 -15.63 -22.33 -8.12
C GLU A 129 -16.96 -22.59 -8.80
N GLU A 130 -18.02 -22.70 -8.01
CA GLU A 130 -19.33 -23.16 -8.46
C GLU A 130 -20.20 -22.02 -9.01
N LYS A 131 -19.85 -20.75 -8.72
CA LYS A 131 -20.66 -19.56 -9.04
C LYS A 131 -22.03 -19.58 -8.38
N ARG A 132 -22.15 -20.27 -7.26
CA ARG A 132 -23.38 -20.51 -6.51
C ARG A 132 -23.17 -20.29 -5.03
N PHE A 133 -24.20 -19.82 -4.37
CA PHE A 133 -24.23 -19.68 -2.90
C PHE A 133 -25.66 -19.62 -2.38
N GLU A 134 -25.80 -19.66 -1.07
CA GLU A 134 -27.07 -19.53 -0.36
C GLU A 134 -26.95 -18.38 0.65
N ARG A 135 -28.06 -17.65 0.87
CA ARG A 135 -28.11 -16.66 1.94
C ARG A 135 -28.13 -17.34 3.30
N LEU A 136 -27.66 -16.66 4.33
CA LEU A 136 -27.80 -17.19 5.71
C LEU A 136 -29.25 -17.44 6.05
N GLY A 137 -29.52 -18.63 6.65
CA GLY A 137 -30.85 -19.08 6.98
C GLY A 137 -31.75 -19.44 5.80
N GLY A 138 -31.24 -19.33 4.57
CA GLY A 138 -31.94 -19.71 3.36
C GLY A 138 -31.52 -21.08 2.83
N THR A 139 -32.40 -21.70 2.02
CA THR A 139 -32.10 -22.96 1.30
C THR A 139 -32.14 -22.79 -0.21
N ARG A 140 -32.38 -21.55 -0.68
CA ARG A 140 -32.39 -21.24 -2.10
C ARG A 140 -31.00 -21.00 -2.60
N THR A 141 -30.55 -21.82 -3.55
CA THR A 141 -29.28 -21.61 -4.26
C THR A 141 -29.43 -20.45 -5.25
N LEU A 142 -28.53 -19.48 -5.16
CA LEU A 142 -28.42 -18.33 -6.04
C LEU A 142 -27.21 -18.51 -6.95
N GLU A 143 -27.40 -18.28 -8.25
CA GLU A 143 -26.30 -18.26 -9.22
C GLU A 143 -25.79 -16.82 -9.39
N VAL A 144 -24.47 -16.64 -9.44
CA VAL A 144 -23.86 -15.32 -9.60
C VAL A 144 -22.71 -15.37 -10.58
N GLU A 145 -22.72 -14.48 -11.54
CA GLU A 145 -21.59 -14.25 -12.43
C GLU A 145 -20.86 -12.97 -12.01
N VAL A 146 -19.77 -13.14 -11.28
CA VAL A 146 -18.98 -12.03 -10.74
C VAL A 146 -17.48 -12.28 -10.99
N ARG A 147 -16.72 -11.23 -11.25
CA ARG A 147 -15.26 -11.27 -11.30
C ARG A 147 -14.71 -11.00 -9.92
N PHE A 148 -13.79 -11.84 -9.46
CA PHE A 148 -13.10 -11.67 -8.18
C PHE A 148 -11.77 -10.96 -8.38
N VAL A 149 -11.55 -9.89 -7.62
CA VAL A 149 -10.26 -9.25 -7.43
C VAL A 149 -9.98 -9.24 -5.93
N SER A 150 -8.82 -9.72 -5.52
CA SER A 150 -8.45 -9.78 -4.10
C SER A 150 -7.16 -9.04 -3.87
N ALA A 151 -7.06 -8.28 -2.78
CA ALA A 151 -5.83 -7.63 -2.36
C ALA A 151 -5.37 -8.18 -1.01
N SER A 152 -4.06 -8.39 -0.87
CA SER A 152 -3.42 -8.77 0.37
C SER A 152 -2.19 -7.90 0.65
N ARG A 153 -1.96 -7.56 1.92
CA ARG A 153 -0.72 -6.93 2.40
C ARG A 153 0.35 -7.95 2.74
N LEU A 154 -0.05 -9.22 2.90
CA LEU A 154 0.82 -10.33 3.24
C LEU A 154 1.11 -11.17 2.00
N ASP A 155 2.22 -11.90 2.05
CA ASP A 155 2.44 -13.03 1.15
C ASP A 155 1.50 -14.17 1.58
N LEU A 156 0.43 -14.41 0.83
CA LEU A 156 -0.56 -15.44 1.16
C LEU A 156 0.02 -16.86 1.16
N ARG A 157 1.14 -17.13 0.47
CA ARG A 157 1.83 -18.44 0.57
C ARG A 157 2.32 -18.68 2.00
N LYS A 158 2.85 -17.62 2.65
CA LYS A 158 3.25 -17.72 4.06
C LYS A 158 2.06 -17.93 4.98
N ALA A 159 0.93 -17.29 4.69
CA ALA A 159 -0.31 -17.48 5.44
C ALA A 159 -0.85 -18.92 5.28
N VAL A 160 -0.75 -19.52 4.09
CA VAL A 160 -1.07 -20.94 3.86
C VAL A 160 -0.16 -21.84 4.70
N THR A 161 1.15 -21.62 4.65
CA THR A 161 2.12 -22.38 5.46
C THR A 161 1.86 -22.26 6.96
N ALA A 162 1.41 -21.10 7.41
CA ALA A 162 1.04 -20.84 8.81
C ALA A 162 -0.35 -21.37 9.20
N GLY A 163 -1.12 -21.93 8.25
CA GLY A 163 -2.47 -22.45 8.48
C GLY A 163 -3.54 -21.39 8.70
N THR A 164 -3.27 -20.10 8.42
CA THR A 164 -4.22 -19.00 8.55
C THR A 164 -4.97 -18.69 7.26
N PHE A 165 -4.52 -19.25 6.14
CA PHE A 165 -5.19 -19.16 4.85
C PHE A 165 -5.27 -20.55 4.20
N ARG A 166 -6.39 -20.86 3.55
CA ARG A 166 -6.61 -22.16 2.90
C ARG A 166 -5.83 -22.25 1.59
N ASP A 167 -5.17 -23.35 1.37
CA ASP A 167 -4.39 -23.64 0.17
C ASP A 167 -5.26 -23.69 -1.10
N ASP A 168 -6.41 -24.36 -1.01
CA ASP A 168 -7.36 -24.47 -2.13
C ASP A 168 -7.89 -23.09 -2.59
N LEU A 169 -8.27 -22.23 -1.67
CA LEU A 169 -8.69 -20.85 -2.00
C LEU A 169 -7.53 -20.03 -2.57
N TYR A 170 -6.32 -20.15 -2.00
CA TYR A 170 -5.15 -19.46 -2.51
C TYR A 170 -4.91 -19.80 -3.99
N HIS A 171 -4.89 -21.08 -4.35
CA HIS A 171 -4.67 -21.51 -5.74
C HIS A 171 -5.78 -21.04 -6.69
N ARG A 172 -7.00 -20.92 -6.21
CA ARG A 172 -8.12 -20.45 -7.01
C ARG A 172 -8.09 -18.94 -7.27
N LEU A 173 -7.64 -18.15 -6.29
CA LEU A 173 -7.51 -16.69 -6.41
C LEU A 173 -6.21 -16.25 -7.09
N SER A 174 -5.14 -17.02 -6.97
CA SER A 174 -3.78 -16.70 -7.40
C SER A 174 -3.40 -17.35 -8.73
N VAL A 175 -4.29 -17.29 -9.72
CA VAL A 175 -3.98 -17.80 -11.07
C VAL A 175 -2.82 -17.01 -11.68
N VAL A 176 -2.84 -15.69 -11.56
CA VAL A 176 -1.71 -14.80 -11.88
C VAL A 176 -1.60 -13.75 -10.79
N PRO A 177 -0.65 -13.87 -9.86
CA PRO A 177 -0.46 -12.88 -8.82
C PRO A 177 0.23 -11.63 -9.39
N LEU A 178 -0.30 -10.45 -9.02
CA LEU A 178 0.32 -9.15 -9.29
C LEU A 178 0.92 -8.61 -8.00
N THR A 179 2.23 -8.49 -7.92
CA THR A 179 2.91 -7.95 -6.74
C THR A 179 3.36 -6.52 -6.99
N LEU A 180 2.72 -5.55 -6.31
CA LEU A 180 3.14 -4.16 -6.38
C LEU A 180 4.42 -3.95 -5.56
N PRO A 181 5.49 -3.46 -6.18
CA PRO A 181 6.71 -3.13 -5.46
C PRO A 181 6.46 -1.98 -4.48
N PRO A 182 7.12 -1.99 -3.31
CA PRO A 182 7.09 -0.86 -2.39
C PRO A 182 7.77 0.37 -3.03
N LEU A 183 7.42 1.57 -2.56
CA LEU A 183 7.85 2.82 -3.19
C LEU A 183 9.38 2.99 -3.18
N ARG A 184 10.08 2.48 -2.17
CA ARG A 184 11.55 2.46 -2.09
C ARG A 184 12.24 1.66 -3.20
N GLU A 185 11.54 0.71 -3.83
CA GLU A 185 12.05 -0.09 -4.96
C GLU A 185 11.71 0.53 -6.33
N ARG A 186 10.95 1.64 -6.33
CA ARG A 186 10.57 2.40 -7.53
C ARG A 186 10.78 3.90 -7.37
N PRO A 187 12.01 4.36 -7.09
CA PRO A 187 12.31 5.77 -6.82
C PRO A 187 12.01 6.69 -8.01
N GLN A 188 11.98 6.16 -9.23
CA GLN A 188 11.60 6.88 -10.44
C GLN A 188 10.15 7.38 -10.40
N ASP A 189 9.26 6.69 -9.66
CA ASP A 189 7.86 7.07 -9.54
C ASP A 189 7.64 8.20 -8.53
N ILE A 190 8.62 8.49 -7.64
CA ILE A 190 8.45 9.46 -6.54
C ILE A 190 8.18 10.87 -7.08
N ARG A 191 9.00 11.36 -8.01
CA ARG A 191 8.84 12.71 -8.58
C ARG A 191 7.47 12.87 -9.25
N PRO A 192 7.09 12.03 -10.24
CA PRO A 192 5.80 12.20 -10.93
C PRO A 192 4.60 12.01 -10.00
N LEU A 193 4.70 11.14 -8.99
CA LEU A 193 3.66 11.02 -7.96
C LEU A 193 3.55 12.28 -7.11
N ALA A 194 4.67 12.82 -6.63
CA ALA A 194 4.68 14.04 -5.82
C ALA A 194 4.11 15.24 -6.59
N GLU A 195 4.53 15.42 -7.84
CA GLU A 195 4.04 16.49 -8.72
C GLU A 195 2.53 16.36 -8.99
N ALA A 196 2.04 15.15 -9.25
CA ALA A 196 0.61 14.90 -9.44
C ALA A 196 -0.20 15.17 -8.16
N PHE A 197 0.32 14.83 -6.98
CA PHE A 197 -0.35 15.14 -5.72
C PHE A 197 -0.35 16.64 -5.45
N LEU A 198 0.76 17.32 -5.67
CA LEU A 198 0.84 18.78 -5.52
C LEU A 198 -0.15 19.50 -6.46
N ALA A 199 -0.26 19.06 -7.71
CA ALA A 199 -1.22 19.62 -8.66
C ALA A 199 -2.66 19.50 -8.14
N ARG A 200 -3.04 18.37 -7.55
CA ARG A 200 -4.35 18.16 -6.94
C ARG A 200 -4.60 19.04 -5.71
N GLU A 201 -3.58 19.24 -4.89
CA GLU A 201 -3.70 20.11 -3.72
C GLU A 201 -3.89 21.58 -4.12
N ARG A 202 -3.28 22.00 -5.23
CA ARG A 202 -3.52 23.33 -5.81
C ARG A 202 -4.96 23.53 -6.24
N GLU A 203 -5.57 22.53 -6.85
CA GLU A 203 -6.98 22.59 -7.26
C GLU A 203 -7.93 22.64 -6.05
N ARG A 204 -7.56 22.00 -4.93
CA ARG A 204 -8.41 21.89 -3.73
C ARG A 204 -8.27 23.07 -2.77
N HIS A 205 -7.05 23.53 -2.56
CA HIS A 205 -6.70 24.43 -1.44
C HIS A 205 -6.10 25.76 -1.86
N SER A 206 -6.07 26.07 -3.17
CA SER A 206 -5.51 27.34 -3.69
C SER A 206 -4.09 27.64 -3.16
N THR A 207 -3.27 26.60 -2.88
CA THR A 207 -1.89 26.78 -2.46
C THR A 207 -1.07 27.46 -3.56
N GLN A 208 -0.09 28.28 -3.17
CA GLN A 208 0.82 28.94 -4.10
C GLN A 208 1.91 28.00 -4.66
N ALA A 209 2.18 26.90 -3.98
CA ALA A 209 3.22 25.94 -4.37
C ALA A 209 2.92 25.30 -5.73
N ARG A 210 3.85 25.42 -6.67
CA ARG A 210 3.75 24.92 -8.06
C ARG A 210 4.75 23.81 -8.38
N GLY A 211 5.75 23.63 -7.51
CA GLY A 211 6.80 22.65 -7.68
C GLY A 211 7.55 22.37 -6.39
N PHE A 212 8.63 21.62 -6.50
CA PHE A 212 9.52 21.28 -5.39
C PHE A 212 10.92 21.83 -5.64
N ALA A 213 11.59 22.36 -4.61
CA ALA A 213 13.00 22.62 -4.66
C ALA A 213 13.78 21.31 -4.88
N GLU A 214 14.96 21.35 -5.51
CA GLU A 214 15.73 20.12 -5.78
C GLU A 214 16.20 19.42 -4.50
N GLU A 215 16.50 20.18 -3.45
CA GLU A 215 16.81 19.65 -2.13
C GLU A 215 15.62 18.90 -1.52
N THR A 216 14.40 19.43 -1.70
CA THR A 216 13.16 18.79 -1.28
C THR A 216 12.96 17.48 -2.02
N MET A 217 13.17 17.50 -3.35
CA MET A 217 13.03 16.30 -4.16
C MET A 217 14.09 15.24 -3.82
N THR A 218 15.29 15.66 -3.47
CA THR A 218 16.34 14.77 -2.98
C THR A 218 15.93 14.09 -1.66
N ALA A 219 15.37 14.86 -0.72
CA ALA A 219 14.86 14.32 0.54
C ALA A 219 13.70 13.33 0.30
N LEU A 220 12.76 13.66 -0.59
CA LEU A 220 11.66 12.77 -0.94
C LEU A 220 12.15 11.45 -1.54
N LYS A 221 13.16 11.48 -2.44
CA LYS A 221 13.71 10.27 -3.06
C LYS A 221 14.53 9.41 -2.10
N GLY A 222 15.14 10.03 -1.09
CA GLY A 222 15.96 9.34 -0.11
C GLY A 222 15.16 8.65 1.00
N TYR A 223 13.91 9.04 1.24
CA TYR A 223 13.10 8.48 2.31
C TYR A 223 12.54 7.09 1.94
N PRO A 224 12.56 6.10 2.86
CA PRO A 224 12.17 4.72 2.57
C PRO A 224 10.67 4.50 2.41
N TRP A 225 9.83 5.47 2.75
CA TRP A 225 8.37 5.45 2.61
C TRP A 225 7.71 4.18 3.17
N PRO A 226 7.77 3.91 4.48
CA PRO A 226 7.13 2.73 5.07
C PRO A 226 5.62 2.67 4.82
N GLY A 227 4.94 3.82 4.69
CA GLY A 227 3.55 3.94 4.29
C GLY A 227 3.34 4.08 2.77
N ASN A 228 4.41 3.90 1.98
CA ASN A 228 4.41 3.92 0.52
C ASN A 228 3.74 5.18 -0.07
N VAL A 229 2.95 5.04 -1.13
CA VAL A 229 2.29 6.15 -1.85
C VAL A 229 1.29 6.89 -0.96
N ARG A 230 0.67 6.20 0.01
CA ARG A 230 -0.25 6.85 0.94
C ARG A 230 0.48 7.85 1.85
N GLU A 231 1.66 7.48 2.34
CA GLU A 231 2.50 8.36 3.16
C GLU A 231 3.07 9.51 2.33
N LEU A 232 3.58 9.24 1.13
CA LEU A 232 4.06 10.28 0.20
C LEU A 232 2.96 11.31 -0.08
N ARG A 233 1.73 10.87 -0.36
CA ARG A 233 0.60 11.77 -0.58
C ARG A 233 0.34 12.66 0.63
N GLY A 234 0.27 12.09 1.83
CA GLY A 234 0.07 12.88 3.06
C GLY A 234 1.21 13.85 3.35
N ALA A 235 2.46 13.46 3.03
CA ALA A 235 3.61 14.35 3.15
C ALA A 235 3.52 15.54 2.18
N VAL A 236 3.15 15.30 0.92
CA VAL A 236 2.98 16.36 -0.10
C VAL A 236 1.82 17.29 0.26
N GLU A 237 0.66 16.74 0.65
CA GLU A 237 -0.51 17.51 1.11
C GLU A 237 -0.13 18.46 2.25
N ARG A 238 0.51 17.93 3.29
CA ARG A 238 1.02 18.74 4.40
C ARG A 238 2.01 19.80 3.93
N SER A 239 2.99 19.43 3.12
CA SER A 239 4.01 20.36 2.65
C SER A 239 3.46 21.49 1.79
N ALA A 240 2.46 21.20 0.97
CA ALA A 240 1.77 22.20 0.16
C ALA A 240 1.05 23.26 1.02
N LEU A 241 0.45 22.84 2.15
CA LEU A 241 -0.23 23.76 3.08
C LEU A 241 0.74 24.63 3.87
N TYR A 242 1.94 24.13 4.17
CA TYR A 242 2.97 24.87 4.92
C TYR A 242 3.94 25.65 4.04
N SER A 243 3.80 25.58 2.72
CA SER A 243 4.69 26.26 1.77
C SER A 243 4.22 27.71 1.54
N PRO A 244 5.03 28.73 1.91
CA PRO A 244 4.64 30.14 1.73
C PRO A 244 4.87 30.65 0.31
N GLY A 245 5.61 29.93 -0.54
CA GLY A 245 6.03 30.34 -1.86
C GLY A 245 5.65 29.37 -2.99
N GLU A 246 6.19 29.62 -4.18
CA GLU A 246 5.91 28.82 -5.38
C GLU A 246 6.60 27.44 -5.37
N LEU A 247 7.65 27.26 -4.58
CA LEU A 247 8.33 25.99 -4.42
C LEU A 247 8.16 25.45 -3.00
N VAL A 248 7.93 24.15 -2.90
CA VAL A 248 7.97 23.45 -1.62
C VAL A 248 9.42 23.27 -1.22
N GLU A 249 9.82 24.01 -0.17
CA GLU A 249 11.16 23.96 0.41
C GLU A 249 11.30 22.81 1.42
N PRO A 250 12.54 22.34 1.74
CA PRO A 250 12.75 21.27 2.72
C PRO A 250 12.15 21.55 4.08
N ALA A 251 12.09 22.83 4.50
CA ALA A 251 11.50 23.22 5.77
C ALA A 251 9.99 22.91 5.88
N ALA A 252 9.28 22.82 4.76
CA ALA A 252 7.86 22.45 4.71
C ALA A 252 7.63 20.93 4.82
N LEU A 253 8.66 20.10 4.62
CA LEU A 253 8.54 18.64 4.73
C LEU A 253 8.26 18.22 6.18
N PRO A 254 7.54 17.10 6.37
CA PRO A 254 7.43 16.47 7.68
C PRO A 254 8.82 16.18 8.29
N PRO A 255 9.01 16.36 9.61
CA PRO A 255 10.32 16.19 10.24
C PRO A 255 10.99 14.85 9.94
N GLN A 256 10.22 13.76 9.91
CA GLN A 256 10.75 12.41 9.62
C GLN A 256 11.29 12.27 8.18
N VAL A 257 10.79 13.07 7.24
CA VAL A 257 11.27 13.09 5.84
C VAL A 257 12.45 14.04 5.70
N ARG A 258 12.40 15.19 6.39
CA ARG A 258 13.44 16.21 6.37
C ARG A 258 14.70 15.80 7.13
N GLU A 259 14.49 15.27 8.35
CA GLU A 259 15.52 14.91 9.32
C GLU A 259 15.95 13.45 9.19
N GLN A 260 15.88 12.90 7.98
CA GLN A 260 16.47 11.59 7.78
C GLN A 260 17.86 11.63 8.42
N PRO A 261 18.18 10.71 9.33
CA PRO A 261 19.56 10.38 9.56
C PRO A 261 20.04 10.03 8.16
N ALA A 262 20.92 10.87 7.58
CA ALA A 262 21.45 10.62 6.25
C ALA A 262 21.70 9.13 6.23
N THR A 263 20.86 8.42 5.44
CA THR A 263 21.06 6.99 5.32
C THR A 263 22.44 6.98 4.70
N LEU A 264 23.43 6.61 5.53
CA LEU A 264 24.86 6.70 5.26
C LEU A 264 25.22 6.07 3.89
N TRP A 265 24.16 5.60 3.20
CA TRP A 265 24.20 4.71 2.06
C TRP A 265 23.24 5.04 0.92
N ALA A 266 22.22 5.90 1.09
CA ALA A 266 21.26 6.21 0.04
C ALA A 266 21.94 7.09 -1.02
N GLY A 267 22.03 6.59 -2.25
CA GLY A 267 22.53 7.33 -3.41
C GLY A 267 24.02 7.20 -3.73
N ARG A 268 24.77 6.33 -3.05
CA ARG A 268 26.16 6.03 -3.42
C ARG A 268 26.20 4.77 -4.30
N GLU A 269 26.74 4.90 -5.49
CA GLU A 269 27.03 3.77 -6.40
C GLU A 269 28.02 2.75 -5.80
N GLN A 270 28.80 3.15 -4.79
CA GLN A 270 29.75 2.29 -4.09
C GLN A 270 29.29 2.07 -2.64
N ARG A 271 29.24 0.80 -2.24
CA ARG A 271 28.98 0.41 -0.85
C ARG A 271 30.13 0.89 0.02
N PRO A 272 29.91 1.69 1.08
CA PRO A 272 30.97 2.18 1.92
C PRO A 272 31.61 1.03 2.72
N SER A 273 32.87 1.18 3.02
CA SER A 273 33.58 0.27 3.92
C SER A 273 33.06 0.40 5.36
N LEU A 274 33.23 -0.64 6.18
CA LEU A 274 32.88 -0.58 7.60
C LEU A 274 33.57 0.59 8.32
N ARG A 275 34.75 0.99 7.89
CA ARG A 275 35.48 2.13 8.42
C ARG A 275 34.75 3.46 8.16
N GLU A 276 34.21 3.64 6.97
CA GLU A 276 33.45 4.86 6.61
C GLU A 276 32.10 4.90 7.34
N VAL A 277 31.46 3.72 7.51
CA VAL A 277 30.25 3.55 8.31
C VAL A 277 30.49 4.00 9.74
N GLU A 278 31.49 3.43 10.36
CA GLU A 278 31.83 3.68 11.76
C GLU A 278 32.17 5.15 11.98
N ALA A 279 33.00 5.74 11.11
CA ALA A 279 33.38 7.15 11.18
C ALA A 279 32.15 8.08 11.05
N SER A 280 31.26 7.78 10.15
CA SER A 280 30.04 8.58 9.93
C SER A 280 29.07 8.46 11.10
N TYR A 281 28.89 7.27 11.66
CA TYR A 281 28.00 7.06 12.79
C TYR A 281 28.53 7.72 14.08
N ILE A 282 29.86 7.66 14.32
CA ILE A 282 30.48 8.38 15.44
C ILE A 282 30.28 9.89 15.29
N ARG A 283 30.44 10.45 14.08
CA ARG A 283 30.24 11.88 13.83
C ARG A 283 28.81 12.28 14.10
N TYR A 284 27.85 11.53 13.57
CA TYR A 284 26.41 11.73 13.80
C TYR A 284 26.06 11.75 15.27
N VAL A 285 26.51 10.74 16.05
CA VAL A 285 26.20 10.66 17.49
C VAL A 285 26.82 11.83 18.26
N LEU A 286 28.04 12.26 17.90
CA LEU A 286 28.70 13.42 18.53
C LEU A 286 27.93 14.73 18.27
N GLU A 287 27.41 14.93 17.06
CA GLU A 287 26.56 16.07 16.71
C GLU A 287 25.28 16.10 17.54
N GLN A 288 24.59 14.93 17.65
CA GLN A 288 23.34 14.81 18.41
C GLN A 288 23.51 15.14 19.91
N VAL A 289 24.68 14.90 20.47
CA VAL A 289 24.97 15.19 21.90
C VAL A 289 25.79 16.45 22.11
N SER A 290 25.85 17.33 21.09
CA SER A 290 26.60 18.60 21.14
C SER A 290 28.06 18.41 21.58
N GLY A 291 28.73 17.38 21.06
CA GLY A 291 30.14 17.07 21.33
C GLY A 291 30.41 16.37 22.67
N SER A 292 29.39 16.05 23.49
CA SER A 292 29.59 15.41 24.80
C SER A 292 30.10 13.97 24.64
N GLN A 293 31.40 13.77 24.85
CA GLN A 293 32.07 12.46 24.72
C GLN A 293 31.50 11.38 25.63
N THR A 294 31.09 11.77 26.85
CA THR A 294 30.53 10.84 27.82
C THR A 294 29.16 10.30 27.35
N LYS A 295 28.28 11.19 26.86
CA LYS A 295 26.99 10.80 26.31
C LYS A 295 27.14 10.02 25.00
N ALA A 296 28.05 10.46 24.13
CA ALA A 296 28.34 9.78 22.87
C ALA A 296 28.85 8.34 23.11
N ALA A 297 29.81 8.15 24.01
CA ALA A 297 30.34 6.83 24.32
C ALA A 297 29.24 5.88 24.87
N ALA A 298 28.34 6.38 25.69
CA ALA A 298 27.20 5.61 26.20
C ALA A 298 26.25 5.18 25.08
N ILE A 299 25.88 6.08 24.16
CA ILE A 299 25.02 5.78 23.00
C ILE A 299 25.68 4.79 22.05
N LEU A 300 26.98 4.95 21.80
CA LEU A 300 27.76 4.07 20.92
C LEU A 300 28.08 2.71 21.53
N GLY A 301 27.79 2.50 22.84
CA GLY A 301 28.08 1.24 23.54
C GLY A 301 29.58 0.95 23.69
N ILE A 302 30.45 2.00 23.69
CA ILE A 302 31.91 1.87 23.78
C ILE A 302 32.46 2.71 24.94
N SER A 303 33.70 2.38 25.41
CA SER A 303 34.37 3.19 26.41
C SER A 303 34.78 4.58 25.86
N ARG A 304 34.89 5.57 26.76
CA ARG A 304 35.39 6.91 26.38
C ARG A 304 36.79 6.84 25.72
N LYS A 305 37.65 5.93 26.19
CA LYS A 305 38.98 5.72 25.61
C LYS A 305 38.85 5.19 24.18
N ALA A 306 38.03 4.21 23.94
CA ALA A 306 37.79 3.67 22.60
C ALA A 306 37.20 4.74 21.64
N LEU A 307 36.29 5.58 22.14
CA LEU A 307 35.73 6.69 21.34
C LEU A 307 36.87 7.70 20.98
N TRP A 308 37.73 8.06 21.93
CA TRP A 308 38.86 8.97 21.69
C TRP A 308 39.81 8.39 20.64
N GLU A 309 40.21 7.11 20.74
CA GLU A 309 41.08 6.44 19.77
C GLU A 309 40.46 6.42 18.36
N LYS A 310 39.12 6.11 18.27
CA LYS A 310 38.41 6.11 16.99
C LYS A 310 38.28 7.50 16.39
N ARG A 311 37.98 8.54 17.19
CA ARG A 311 37.99 9.94 16.73
C ARG A 311 39.34 10.33 16.13
N ARG A 312 40.44 10.02 16.83
CA ARG A 312 41.79 10.28 16.32
C ARG A 312 42.12 9.53 15.03
N ARG A 313 41.71 8.26 14.96
CA ARG A 313 41.89 7.41 13.76
C ARG A 313 41.12 7.91 12.55
N TYR A 314 39.98 8.50 12.74
CA TYR A 314 39.08 8.95 11.66
C TYR A 314 39.14 10.46 11.40
N GLY A 315 39.98 11.18 12.10
CA GLY A 315 40.07 12.63 11.95
C GLY A 315 38.80 13.40 12.32
N ILE A 316 38.07 12.89 13.30
CA ILE A 316 36.80 13.52 13.77
C ILE A 316 37.18 14.52 14.88
N PRO A 317 36.79 15.81 14.71
CA PRO A 317 37.14 16.86 15.66
C PRO A 317 36.50 16.69 17.04
#